data_189cc241daab0ca940bfc204d4679e06
#
_entry.id   189cc241daab0ca940bfc204d4679e06
#
_cell.length_a   1.000
_cell.length_b   1.000
_cell.length_c   1.000
_cell.angle_alpha   90.00
_cell.angle_beta   90.00
_cell.angle_gamma   90.00
#
_symmetry.space_group_name_H-M   'P 1'
#
loop_
_entity.id
_entity.type
_entity.pdbx_description
1 polymer ?
#
loop_
_entity_poly.entity_id
_entity_poly.type
_entity_poly.pdbx_seq_one_letter_code
_entity_poly.pdbx_strand_id
1 'polypeptide(L)'
;MRSGSLISARADPVQPCREEAIVEREAMEFDVVIVGGGPAGLSAAIRLRQLSIESGHEISVCVVEKGSEFGAHILSGACFEPRALTELFPDWKEQGAPLNTPVIRDEVYFLPSETR
;
A
#
# COMPACT_ATOMS: atom_id res chain seq x y z
N MET A 1 12.31 -64.45 -17.11
CA MET A 1 11.79 -63.52 -18.11
C MET A 1 10.53 -62.84 -17.56
N ARG A 2 10.63 -61.63 -17.14
CA ARG A 2 9.47 -60.80 -16.69
C ARG A 2 9.32 -59.65 -17.68
N SER A 3 8.22 -59.71 -18.41
CA SER A 3 7.79 -58.68 -19.36
C SER A 3 7.38 -57.40 -18.64
N GLY A 4 8.11 -56.31 -18.89
CA GLY A 4 7.75 -54.99 -18.40
C GLY A 4 6.71 -54.31 -19.29
N SER A 5 5.57 -54.05 -18.73
CA SER A 5 4.50 -53.26 -19.37
C SER A 5 4.88 -51.79 -19.40
N LEU A 6 5.04 -51.20 -20.58
CA LEU A 6 5.18 -49.79 -20.82
C LEU A 6 3.84 -49.10 -20.60
N ILE A 7 3.77 -48.28 -19.55
CA ILE A 7 2.62 -47.39 -19.32
C ILE A 7 2.79 -46.18 -20.24
N SER A 8 1.99 -46.13 -21.30
CA SER A 8 1.87 -44.96 -22.17
C SER A 8 1.04 -43.87 -21.45
N ALA A 9 1.71 -42.83 -20.99
CA ALA A 9 1.03 -41.64 -20.50
C ALA A 9 0.46 -40.88 -21.71
N ARG A 10 -0.86 -40.92 -21.86
CA ARG A 10 -1.56 -40.00 -22.77
C ARG A 10 -1.54 -38.63 -22.11
N ALA A 11 -0.94 -37.64 -22.80
CA ALA A 11 -1.08 -36.24 -22.47
C ALA A 11 -2.53 -35.83 -22.81
N ASP A 12 -3.25 -35.32 -21.80
CA ASP A 12 -4.56 -34.76 -22.00
C ASP A 12 -4.43 -33.49 -22.88
N PRO A 13 -5.38 -33.26 -23.82
CA PRO A 13 -5.35 -32.08 -24.65
C PRO A 13 -5.49 -30.83 -23.76
N VAL A 14 -4.53 -29.92 -23.90
CA VAL A 14 -4.57 -28.59 -23.27
C VAL A 14 -5.88 -27.92 -23.70
N GLN A 15 -6.80 -27.75 -22.77
CA GLN A 15 -8.02 -26.97 -23.02
C GLN A 15 -7.63 -25.54 -23.41
N PRO A 16 -8.17 -25.01 -24.51
CA PRO A 16 -7.95 -23.60 -24.85
C PRO A 16 -8.48 -22.73 -23.72
N CYS A 17 -7.68 -21.75 -23.31
CA CYS A 17 -8.10 -20.71 -22.38
C CYS A 17 -9.48 -20.21 -22.83
N ARG A 18 -10.46 -20.18 -21.91
CA ARG A 18 -11.76 -19.57 -22.16
C ARG A 18 -11.49 -18.18 -22.74
N GLU A 19 -12.03 -17.88 -23.90
CA GLU A 19 -12.19 -16.51 -24.36
C GLU A 19 -12.97 -15.78 -23.27
N GLU A 20 -12.25 -15.03 -22.44
CA GLU A 20 -12.87 -14.07 -21.53
C GLU A 20 -13.58 -13.06 -22.42
N ALA A 21 -14.91 -13.00 -22.29
CA ALA A 21 -15.70 -11.99 -22.96
C ALA A 21 -15.04 -10.64 -22.67
N ILE A 22 -14.69 -9.89 -23.71
CA ILE A 22 -14.12 -8.54 -23.61
C ILE A 22 -15.21 -7.69 -22.96
N VAL A 23 -15.16 -7.56 -21.64
CA VAL A 23 -15.99 -6.60 -20.93
C VAL A 23 -15.41 -5.24 -21.27
N GLU A 24 -16.17 -4.42 -21.97
CA GLU A 24 -15.83 -3.04 -22.23
C GLU A 24 -15.67 -2.32 -20.88
N ARG A 25 -14.44 -2.03 -20.51
CA ARG A 25 -14.11 -1.39 -19.24
C ARG A 25 -13.99 0.10 -19.48
N GLU A 26 -14.67 0.88 -18.65
CA GLU A 26 -14.43 2.32 -18.60
C GLU A 26 -12.98 2.58 -18.24
N ALA A 27 -12.29 3.39 -19.04
CA ALA A 27 -10.92 3.80 -18.80
C ALA A 27 -10.89 5.29 -18.44
N MET A 28 -10.17 5.62 -17.37
CA MET A 28 -9.88 7.00 -16.99
C MET A 28 -8.38 7.23 -17.07
N GLU A 29 -7.96 8.33 -17.66
CA GLU A 29 -6.56 8.67 -17.84
C GLU A 29 -6.11 9.63 -16.75
N PHE A 30 -4.95 9.34 -16.14
CA PHE A 30 -4.27 10.18 -15.15
C PHE A 30 -2.79 10.25 -15.48
N ASP A 31 -2.14 11.37 -15.17
CA ASP A 31 -0.70 11.52 -15.33
C ASP A 31 0.07 10.62 -14.37
N VAL A 32 -0.47 10.44 -13.16
CA VAL A 32 0.13 9.58 -12.13
C VAL A 32 -0.95 8.75 -11.43
N VAL A 33 -0.75 7.44 -11.38
CA VAL A 33 -1.58 6.52 -10.61
C VAL A 33 -0.73 5.91 -9.48
N ILE A 34 -1.17 6.09 -8.25
CA ILE A 34 -0.54 5.55 -7.04
C ILE A 34 -1.38 4.40 -6.52
N VAL A 35 -0.79 3.22 -6.41
CA VAL A 35 -1.47 2.04 -5.88
C VAL A 35 -1.15 1.88 -4.40
N GLY A 36 -2.17 2.05 -3.57
CA GLY A 36 -2.11 1.99 -2.12
C GLY A 36 -2.19 3.37 -1.47
N GLY A 37 -3.25 3.56 -0.67
CA GLY A 37 -3.54 4.79 0.10
C GLY A 37 -2.95 4.78 1.52
N GLY A 38 -1.84 4.07 1.74
CA GLY A 38 -1.10 4.11 2.99
C GLY A 38 -0.24 5.38 3.12
N PRO A 39 0.51 5.53 4.24
CA PRO A 39 1.32 6.73 4.48
C PRO A 39 2.25 7.10 3.33
N ALA A 40 2.91 6.11 2.70
CA ALA A 40 3.82 6.35 1.59
C ALA A 40 3.08 6.86 0.33
N GLY A 41 1.97 6.22 -0.04
CA GLY A 41 1.19 6.62 -1.21
C GLY A 41 0.55 7.99 -1.04
N LEU A 42 -0.01 8.27 0.13
CA LEU A 42 -0.58 9.58 0.46
C LEU A 42 0.49 10.68 0.48
N SER A 43 1.67 10.40 1.07
CA SER A 43 2.79 11.36 1.07
C SER A 43 3.24 11.69 -0.35
N ALA A 44 3.35 10.69 -1.22
CA ALA A 44 3.69 10.89 -2.62
C ALA A 44 2.64 11.74 -3.36
N ALA A 45 1.35 11.44 -3.17
CA ALA A 45 0.26 12.19 -3.78
C ALA A 45 0.25 13.66 -3.32
N ILE A 46 0.41 13.89 -2.02
CA ILE A 46 0.46 15.23 -1.43
C ILE A 46 1.63 16.01 -2.01
N ARG A 47 2.84 15.42 -2.01
CA ARG A 47 4.02 16.11 -2.52
C ARG A 47 3.93 16.41 -4.01
N LEU A 48 3.38 15.53 -4.81
CA LEU A 48 3.10 15.78 -6.22
C LEU A 48 2.15 16.97 -6.41
N ARG A 49 1.09 17.07 -5.61
CA ARG A 49 0.17 18.20 -5.66
C ARG A 49 0.83 19.51 -5.21
N GLN A 50 1.65 19.49 -4.18
CA GLN A 50 2.43 20.66 -3.77
C GLN A 50 3.34 21.15 -4.90
N LEU A 51 4.12 20.24 -5.50
CA LEU A 51 5.01 20.57 -6.62
C LEU A 51 4.26 21.06 -7.85
N SER A 52 3.09 20.48 -8.15
CA SER A 52 2.20 20.94 -9.22
C SER A 52 1.79 22.41 -9.00
N ILE A 53 1.39 22.75 -7.78
CA ILE A 53 1.01 24.13 -7.41
C ILE A 53 2.22 25.07 -7.47
N GLU A 54 3.37 24.65 -6.91
CA GLU A 54 4.61 25.44 -6.87
C GLU A 54 5.14 25.76 -8.29
N SER A 55 5.06 24.80 -9.20
CA SER A 55 5.54 24.93 -10.58
C SER A 55 4.53 25.57 -11.54
N GLY A 56 3.27 25.64 -11.14
CA GLY A 56 2.18 26.06 -12.04
C GLY A 56 1.86 25.01 -13.12
N HIS A 57 2.40 23.78 -13.00
CA HIS A 57 2.16 22.70 -13.93
C HIS A 57 1.08 21.77 -13.37
N GLU A 58 -0.07 21.73 -14.02
CA GLU A 58 -1.18 20.90 -13.56
C GLU A 58 -0.88 19.43 -13.81
N ILE A 59 -0.97 18.60 -12.76
CA ILE A 59 -0.79 17.15 -12.80
C ILE A 59 -2.02 16.49 -12.19
N SER A 60 -2.62 15.57 -12.94
CA SER A 60 -3.71 14.72 -12.46
C SER A 60 -3.14 13.51 -11.72
N VAL A 61 -3.54 13.36 -10.45
CA VAL A 61 -3.06 12.27 -9.58
C VAL A 61 -4.25 11.45 -9.09
N CYS A 62 -4.20 10.14 -9.32
CA CYS A 62 -5.16 9.18 -8.79
C CYS A 62 -4.50 8.28 -7.75
N VAL A 63 -5.17 8.08 -6.60
CA VAL A 63 -4.75 7.10 -5.59
C VAL A 63 -5.78 5.99 -5.54
N VAL A 64 -5.34 4.75 -5.78
CA VAL A 64 -6.18 3.57 -5.75
C VAL A 64 -5.94 2.81 -4.45
N GLU A 65 -7.00 2.62 -3.65
CA GLU A 65 -6.97 1.89 -2.39
C GLU A 65 -7.89 0.66 -2.48
N LYS A 66 -7.40 -0.48 -1.98
CA LYS A 66 -8.19 -1.74 -1.93
C LYS A 66 -9.19 -1.79 -0.77
N GLY A 67 -8.93 -1.02 0.28
CA GLY A 67 -9.81 -0.92 1.44
C GLY A 67 -11.07 -0.12 1.12
N SER A 68 -12.10 -0.26 1.95
CA SER A 68 -13.33 0.52 1.84
C SER A 68 -13.11 2.02 2.08
N GLU A 69 -12.05 2.35 2.80
CA GLU A 69 -11.63 3.72 3.11
C GLU A 69 -10.12 3.74 3.38
N PHE A 70 -9.52 4.93 3.33
CA PHE A 70 -8.12 5.10 3.71
C PHE A 70 -7.92 4.76 5.19
N GLY A 71 -6.93 3.91 5.48
CA GLY A 71 -6.63 3.50 6.84
C GLY A 71 -7.37 2.25 7.34
N ALA A 72 -8.32 1.68 6.58
CA ALA A 72 -9.09 0.50 6.99
C ALA A 72 -8.24 -0.71 7.40
N HIS A 73 -7.02 -0.84 6.87
CA HIS A 73 -6.10 -1.92 7.15
C HIS A 73 -4.90 -1.51 8.02
N ILE A 74 -4.90 -0.30 8.58
CA ILE A 74 -3.83 0.20 9.43
C ILE A 74 -4.10 -0.21 10.88
N LEU A 75 -3.08 -0.79 11.54
CA LEU A 75 -3.14 -1.11 12.97
C LEU A 75 -3.05 0.18 13.79
N SER A 76 -3.90 0.30 14.80
CA SER A 76 -3.85 1.39 15.77
C SER A 76 -2.83 1.11 16.89
N GLY A 77 -2.46 2.15 17.65
CA GLY A 77 -1.61 2.03 18.84
C GLY A 77 -0.11 2.00 18.58
N ALA A 78 0.35 2.55 17.47
CA ALA A 78 1.77 2.72 17.15
C ALA A 78 2.32 4.05 17.67
N CYS A 79 3.63 4.09 17.98
CA CYS A 79 4.37 5.34 18.10
C CYS A 79 4.63 5.90 16.72
N PHE A 80 4.28 7.16 16.51
CA PHE A 80 4.46 7.85 15.24
C PHE A 80 5.64 8.83 15.32
N GLU A 81 6.60 8.69 14.41
CA GLU A 81 7.69 9.66 14.20
C GLU A 81 7.20 10.77 13.27
N PRO A 82 7.04 12.02 13.75
CA PRO A 82 6.39 13.08 12.98
C PRO A 82 7.28 13.77 11.95
N ARG A 83 8.52 13.33 11.76
CA ARG A 83 9.47 13.98 10.83
C ARG A 83 8.91 14.12 9.42
N ALA A 84 8.41 13.02 8.85
CA ALA A 84 7.85 13.05 7.50
C ALA A 84 6.62 13.97 7.40
N LEU A 85 5.80 14.01 8.43
CA LEU A 85 4.67 14.92 8.49
C LEU A 85 5.13 16.38 8.56
N THR A 86 6.17 16.67 9.34
CA THR A 86 6.76 18.01 9.45
C THR A 86 7.39 18.48 8.12
N GLU A 87 7.99 17.56 7.37
CA GLU A 87 8.55 17.86 6.04
C GLU A 87 7.47 18.16 5.00
N LEU A 88 6.32 17.46 5.07
CA LEU A 88 5.19 17.71 4.17
C LEU A 88 4.36 18.94 4.56
N PHE A 89 4.15 19.13 5.84
CA PHE A 89 3.32 20.18 6.43
C PHE A 89 4.03 20.76 7.64
N PRO A 90 4.86 21.80 7.49
CA PRO A 90 5.59 22.40 8.62
C PRO A 90 4.67 22.92 9.74
N ASP A 91 3.44 23.29 9.40
CA ASP A 91 2.39 23.83 10.26
C ASP A 91 1.33 22.79 10.66
N TRP A 92 1.64 21.49 10.62
CA TRP A 92 0.68 20.42 10.90
C TRP A 92 0.02 20.50 12.29
N LYS A 93 0.69 21.10 13.27
CA LYS A 93 0.14 21.31 14.62
C LYS A 93 -0.98 22.34 14.61
N GLU A 94 -0.74 23.46 13.93
CA GLU A 94 -1.70 24.55 13.75
C GLU A 94 -2.89 24.11 12.91
N GLN A 95 -2.67 23.19 11.96
CA GLN A 95 -3.73 22.56 11.17
C GLN A 95 -4.54 21.52 11.96
N GLY A 96 -4.17 21.22 13.20
CA GLY A 96 -4.94 20.36 14.09
C GLY A 96 -4.76 18.86 13.81
N ALA A 97 -3.58 18.43 13.34
CA ALA A 97 -3.28 17.01 13.23
C ALA A 97 -3.45 16.30 14.59
N PRO A 98 -4.10 15.14 14.66
CA PRO A 98 -4.52 14.48 15.91
C PRO A 98 -3.37 13.78 16.67
N LEU A 99 -2.19 14.38 16.69
CA LEU A 99 -1.01 13.90 17.42
C LEU A 99 -0.91 14.63 18.76
N ASN A 100 -1.80 14.28 19.71
CA ASN A 100 -1.99 15.04 20.95
C ASN A 100 -1.18 14.48 22.14
N THR A 101 -0.64 13.26 22.01
CA THR A 101 0.04 12.58 23.11
C THR A 101 1.51 12.33 22.75
N PRO A 102 2.44 13.17 23.23
CA PRO A 102 3.86 12.94 22.99
C PRO A 102 4.36 11.70 23.76
N VAL A 103 5.19 10.89 23.12
CA VAL A 103 5.95 9.83 23.79
C VAL A 103 7.17 10.48 24.44
N ILE A 104 7.24 10.41 25.75
CA ILE A 104 8.33 11.01 26.54
C ILE A 104 9.36 9.98 27.02
N ARG A 105 9.03 8.68 26.92
CA ARG A 105 9.89 7.58 27.32
C ARG A 105 9.58 6.32 26.53
N ASP A 106 10.62 5.64 26.08
CA ASP A 106 10.55 4.33 25.43
C ASP A 106 11.43 3.35 26.21
N GLU A 107 10.91 2.17 26.54
CA GLU A 107 11.60 1.18 27.35
C GLU A 107 11.42 -0.22 26.79
N VAL A 108 12.52 -0.95 26.68
CA VAL A 108 12.52 -2.37 26.28
C VAL A 108 12.92 -3.23 27.47
N TYR A 109 12.06 -4.15 27.87
CA TYR A 109 12.30 -5.10 28.94
C TYR A 109 12.55 -6.50 28.37
N PHE A 110 13.71 -7.07 28.71
CA PHE A 110 13.95 -8.49 28.50
C PHE A 110 13.59 -9.25 29.77
N LEU A 111 12.60 -10.11 29.69
CA LEU A 111 12.21 -10.98 30.80
C LEU A 111 13.02 -12.29 30.69
N PRO A 112 14.05 -12.53 31.51
CA PRO A 112 14.75 -13.80 31.51
C PRO A 112 13.79 -14.89 31.99
N SER A 113 13.89 -16.09 31.40
CA SER A 113 13.17 -17.26 31.90
C SER A 113 13.61 -17.55 33.32
N GLU A 114 12.67 -17.79 34.23
CA GLU A 114 12.99 -18.35 35.54
C GLU A 114 13.59 -19.75 35.35
N THR A 115 14.91 -19.83 35.35
CA THR A 115 15.60 -21.10 35.51
C THR A 115 15.50 -21.44 37.01
N ARG A 116 14.61 -22.40 37.34
CA ARG A 116 14.66 -23.12 38.61
C ARG A 116 15.79 -24.11 38.61
#